data_c9e447c7bda662247f6dbfcfce4c3e91
#
_entry.id   c9e447c7bda662247f6dbfcfce4c3e91
#
_cell.length_a   1.000
_cell.length_b   1.000
_cell.length_c   1.000
_cell.angle_alpha   90.00
_cell.angle_beta   90.00
_cell.angle_gamma   90.00
#
_symmetry.space_group_name_H-M   'P 1'
#
loop_
_entity.id
_entity.type
_entity.pdbx_description
1 polymer ?
#
loop_
_entity_poly.entity_id
_entity_poly.type
_entity_poly.pdbx_seq_one_letter_code
_entity_poly.pdbx_strand_id
1 'polypeptide(L)'
;MKGKLLKTFASSAVALSMLVGCSSGSGTASTELKEGDTVKIGLNYELSGAVASYGQAEYKGASLAIKQYNANKDSKYKIKAVKMDNKGDASESTSAATKLMTEDGVAFMVGPATSGASIATYPVADQNQVPVISPSATQVDATMNGDSPYEYAFRICFEDSYQGKAMAKFGYENLGKRKAVIINEVSDYGKGLTKVFTQKFEDLGGEVV
;
A
#
# COMPACT_ATOMS: atom_id res chain seq x y z
N MET A 1 70.32 53.11 21.70
CA MET A 1 70.02 53.22 23.16
C MET A 1 68.60 52.75 23.39
N LYS A 2 68.55 51.61 24.03
CA LYS A 2 67.76 51.34 25.21
C LYS A 2 66.25 51.63 25.11
N GLY A 3 65.43 50.59 25.17
CA GLY A 3 64.38 50.55 26.05
C GLY A 3 63.26 49.61 25.68
N LYS A 4 63.38 48.53 26.26
CA LYS A 4 62.39 47.77 27.08
C LYS A 4 61.09 47.21 26.43
N LEU A 5 61.19 45.89 26.27
CA LEU A 5 60.09 44.94 26.30
C LEU A 5 59.06 45.27 27.39
N LEU A 6 57.83 45.22 27.05
CA LEU A 6 56.78 44.90 28.04
C LEU A 6 55.90 43.81 27.45
N LYS A 7 55.98 42.66 28.08
CA LYS A 7 55.11 41.49 27.80
C LYS A 7 53.74 41.73 28.37
N THR A 8 52.74 41.62 27.56
CA THR A 8 51.35 41.44 28.06
C THR A 8 50.81 40.12 27.55
N PHE A 9 50.74 39.19 28.46
CA PHE A 9 50.04 37.93 28.29
C PHE A 9 48.54 38.23 28.25
N ALA A 10 47.93 38.15 27.12
CA ALA A 10 46.48 38.10 27.02
C ALA A 10 46.07 36.63 26.95
N SER A 11 45.46 36.19 28.02
CA SER A 11 44.85 34.87 28.14
C SER A 11 43.72 34.71 27.13
N SER A 12 43.94 33.98 26.06
CA SER A 12 42.88 33.55 25.16
C SER A 12 42.12 32.42 25.83
N ALA A 13 41.01 32.76 26.41
CA ALA A 13 40.00 31.77 26.78
C ALA A 13 39.44 31.17 25.49
N VAL A 14 39.88 29.97 25.16
CA VAL A 14 39.28 29.17 24.11
C VAL A 14 37.93 28.70 24.62
N ALA A 15 36.85 29.39 24.23
CA ALA A 15 35.50 28.89 24.38
C ALA A 15 35.34 27.70 23.43
N LEU A 16 35.46 26.50 23.98
CA LEU A 16 35.16 25.26 23.33
C LEU A 16 33.64 25.21 23.19
N SER A 17 33.08 25.81 22.14
CA SER A 17 31.68 25.66 21.77
C SER A 17 31.49 24.18 21.38
N MET A 18 30.88 23.44 22.28
CA MET A 18 30.36 22.12 21.99
C MET A 18 29.30 22.29 20.89
N LEU A 19 29.66 21.98 19.67
CA LEU A 19 28.71 21.62 18.63
C LEU A 19 28.08 20.30 19.13
N VAL A 20 26.97 20.43 19.83
CA VAL A 20 26.01 19.35 19.94
C VAL A 20 25.48 19.16 18.54
N GLY A 21 26.12 18.29 17.76
CA GLY A 21 25.58 17.79 16.51
C GLY A 21 24.26 17.13 16.81
N CYS A 22 23.16 17.77 16.43
CA CYS A 22 21.90 17.07 16.21
C CYS A 22 22.17 16.05 15.11
N SER A 23 22.63 14.89 15.51
CA SER A 23 22.52 13.69 14.70
C SER A 23 21.01 13.44 14.57
N SER A 24 20.44 13.92 13.47
CA SER A 24 19.14 13.48 13.00
C SER A 24 19.30 12.02 12.55
N GLY A 25 19.54 11.16 13.50
CA GLY A 25 19.31 9.75 13.34
C GLY A 25 17.81 9.57 13.26
N SER A 26 17.29 9.40 12.04
CA SER A 26 16.00 8.74 11.82
C SER A 26 16.13 7.28 12.26
N GLY A 27 16.40 7.08 13.52
CA GLY A 27 16.17 5.82 14.18
C GLY A 27 14.67 5.79 14.44
N THR A 28 13.94 5.06 13.64
CA THR A 28 12.65 4.51 14.04
C THR A 28 12.91 3.77 15.34
N ALA A 29 12.69 4.44 16.46
CA ALA A 29 12.61 3.77 17.74
C ALA A 29 11.44 2.80 17.58
N SER A 30 11.73 1.54 17.36
CA SER A 30 10.75 0.47 17.47
C SER A 30 10.28 0.48 18.93
N THR A 31 9.23 1.24 19.18
CA THR A 31 8.59 1.22 20.50
C THR A 31 7.99 -0.15 20.62
N GLU A 32 8.61 -0.99 21.44
CA GLU A 32 8.13 -2.33 21.71
C GLU A 32 6.70 -2.23 22.22
N LEU A 33 5.75 -2.83 21.50
CA LEU A 33 4.33 -2.80 21.86
C LEU A 33 4.12 -3.56 23.17
N LYS A 34 3.45 -2.93 24.10
CA LYS A 34 3.08 -3.52 25.40
C LYS A 34 1.63 -4.00 25.36
N GLU A 35 1.34 -4.98 26.17
CA GLU A 35 -0.03 -5.45 26.32
C GLU A 35 -0.95 -4.31 26.77
N GLY A 36 -2.08 -4.14 26.08
CA GLY A 36 -3.01 -3.04 26.27
C GLY A 36 -2.80 -1.83 25.37
N ASP A 37 -1.68 -1.74 24.67
CA ASP A 37 -1.42 -0.64 23.74
C ASP A 37 -2.45 -0.61 22.60
N THR A 38 -2.67 0.60 22.08
CA THR A 38 -3.56 0.81 20.94
C THR A 38 -2.76 0.87 19.65
N VAL A 39 -3.05 -0.05 18.73
CA VAL A 39 -2.50 -0.09 17.38
C VAL A 39 -3.50 0.55 16.42
N LYS A 40 -3.08 1.57 15.68
CA LYS A 40 -3.90 2.18 14.63
C LYS A 40 -3.76 1.41 13.33
N ILE A 41 -4.88 1.12 12.67
CA ILE A 41 -4.95 0.48 11.37
C ILE A 41 -5.69 1.40 10.41
N GLY A 42 -5.07 1.69 9.25
CA GLY A 42 -5.70 2.45 8.19
C GLY A 42 -6.70 1.57 7.41
N LEU A 43 -7.89 2.10 7.16
CA LEU A 43 -8.89 1.49 6.27
C LEU A 43 -9.10 2.46 5.11
N ASN A 44 -8.39 2.23 4.00
CA ASN A 44 -8.46 3.04 2.79
C ASN A 44 -9.30 2.31 1.76
N TYR A 45 -10.53 2.75 1.57
CA TYR A 45 -11.48 2.03 0.71
C TYR A 45 -12.29 2.98 -0.17
N GLU A 46 -12.83 2.43 -1.26
CA GLU A 46 -13.80 3.04 -2.15
C GLU A 46 -15.18 3.09 -1.47
N LEU A 47 -15.42 4.08 -0.60
CA LEU A 47 -16.67 4.17 0.16
C LEU A 47 -17.76 4.94 -0.57
N SER A 48 -17.38 5.73 -1.58
CA SER A 48 -18.25 6.43 -2.51
C SER A 48 -17.75 6.23 -3.96
N GLY A 49 -18.47 6.78 -4.94
CA GLY A 49 -18.12 6.65 -6.36
C GLY A 49 -18.65 5.38 -7.01
N ALA A 50 -18.20 5.10 -8.23
CA ALA A 50 -18.75 4.06 -9.11
C ALA A 50 -18.56 2.63 -8.58
N VAL A 51 -17.50 2.39 -7.81
CA VAL A 51 -17.13 1.07 -7.28
C VAL A 51 -17.37 0.93 -5.76
N ALA A 52 -18.16 1.82 -5.18
CA ALA A 52 -18.42 1.85 -3.75
C ALA A 52 -19.00 0.56 -3.16
N SER A 53 -19.71 -0.23 -3.97
CA SER A 53 -20.26 -1.52 -3.52
C SER A 53 -19.17 -2.51 -3.08
N TYR A 54 -18.01 -2.51 -3.74
CA TYR A 54 -16.87 -3.33 -3.37
C TYR A 54 -16.22 -2.81 -2.08
N GLY A 55 -15.77 -1.57 -2.10
CA GLY A 55 -15.08 -0.99 -0.96
C GLY A 55 -15.90 -0.95 0.32
N GLN A 56 -17.21 -0.68 0.23
CA GLN A 56 -18.10 -0.74 1.38
C GLN A 56 -18.27 -2.15 1.95
N ALA A 57 -18.33 -3.18 1.11
CA ALA A 57 -18.42 -4.56 1.55
C ALA A 57 -17.16 -4.98 2.31
N GLU A 58 -15.99 -4.69 1.73
CA GLU A 58 -14.70 -5.00 2.35
C GLU A 58 -14.45 -4.20 3.63
N TYR A 59 -14.80 -2.91 3.64
CA TYR A 59 -14.75 -2.08 4.85
C TYR A 59 -15.59 -2.67 5.99
N LYS A 60 -16.79 -3.17 5.68
CA LYS A 60 -17.65 -3.83 6.69
C LYS A 60 -16.97 -5.10 7.23
N GLY A 61 -16.35 -5.90 6.36
CA GLY A 61 -15.59 -7.08 6.75
C GLY A 61 -14.42 -6.76 7.67
N ALA A 62 -13.57 -5.80 7.27
CA ALA A 62 -12.44 -5.33 8.07
C ALA A 62 -12.90 -4.75 9.43
N SER A 63 -13.96 -3.95 9.42
CA SER A 63 -14.54 -3.37 10.65
C SER A 63 -15.08 -4.44 11.59
N LEU A 64 -15.71 -5.49 11.05
CA LEU A 64 -16.20 -6.63 11.83
C LEU A 64 -15.04 -7.39 12.47
N ALA A 65 -13.99 -7.67 11.72
CA ALA A 65 -12.79 -8.34 12.23
C ALA A 65 -12.15 -7.55 13.38
N ILE A 66 -12.01 -6.24 13.23
CA ILE A 66 -11.49 -5.35 14.29
C ILE A 66 -12.41 -5.37 15.52
N LYS A 67 -13.72 -5.32 15.32
CA LYS A 67 -14.70 -5.41 16.43
C LYS A 67 -14.58 -6.72 17.18
N GLN A 68 -14.48 -7.85 16.47
CA GLN A 68 -14.33 -9.17 17.06
C GLN A 68 -13.02 -9.30 17.83
N TYR A 69 -11.92 -8.84 17.24
CA TYR A 69 -10.62 -8.82 17.91
C TYR A 69 -10.66 -8.02 19.21
N ASN A 70 -11.21 -6.80 19.17
CA ASN A 70 -11.32 -5.95 20.34
C ASN A 70 -12.26 -6.47 21.44
N ALA A 71 -13.23 -7.31 21.06
CA ALA A 71 -14.16 -7.95 22.00
C ALA A 71 -13.57 -9.21 22.66
N ASN A 72 -12.54 -9.81 22.04
CA ASN A 72 -11.87 -10.97 22.60
C ASN A 72 -11.03 -10.56 23.82
N LYS A 73 -11.26 -11.23 24.94
CA LYS A 73 -10.55 -10.96 26.23
C LYS A 73 -9.07 -11.34 26.18
N ASP A 74 -8.70 -12.26 25.30
CA ASP A 74 -7.33 -12.73 25.12
C ASP A 74 -6.52 -11.84 24.15
N SER A 75 -7.13 -10.79 23.59
CA SER A 75 -6.45 -9.85 22.72
C SER A 75 -5.46 -9.01 23.49
N LYS A 76 -4.20 -9.09 23.09
CA LYS A 76 -3.09 -8.37 23.76
C LYS A 76 -3.12 -6.86 23.52
N TYR A 77 -3.70 -6.41 22.41
CA TYR A 77 -3.72 -5.01 21.98
C TYR A 77 -5.15 -4.54 21.77
N LYS A 78 -5.32 -3.23 21.65
CA LYS A 78 -6.56 -2.63 21.14
C LYS A 78 -6.32 -2.11 19.73
N ILE A 79 -7.24 -2.40 18.82
CA ILE A 79 -7.15 -1.91 17.43
C ILE A 79 -8.06 -0.71 17.29
N LYS A 80 -7.49 0.39 16.77
CA LYS A 80 -8.23 1.60 16.38
C LYS A 80 -8.19 1.74 14.87
N ALA A 81 -9.35 1.60 14.22
CA ALA A 81 -9.49 1.87 12.78
C ALA A 81 -9.46 3.37 12.50
N VAL A 82 -8.70 3.77 11.47
CA VAL A 82 -8.70 5.12 10.88
C VAL A 82 -9.20 4.98 9.45
N LYS A 83 -10.42 5.48 9.20
CA LYS A 83 -11.13 5.31 7.92
C LYS A 83 -10.88 6.46 6.98
N MET A 84 -10.60 6.14 5.70
CA MET A 84 -10.55 7.09 4.59
C MET A 84 -11.40 6.57 3.42
N ASP A 85 -12.00 7.51 2.69
CA ASP A 85 -12.72 7.25 1.44
C ASP A 85 -11.84 7.73 0.29
N ASN A 86 -11.40 6.82 -0.58
CA ASN A 86 -10.61 7.14 -1.76
C ASN A 86 -11.45 7.32 -3.03
N LYS A 87 -12.78 7.17 -2.94
CA LYS A 87 -13.75 7.37 -4.03
C LYS A 87 -13.54 6.49 -5.27
N GLY A 88 -12.60 5.54 -5.23
CA GLY A 88 -12.16 4.76 -6.39
C GLY A 88 -11.24 5.50 -7.34
N ASP A 89 -10.64 6.60 -6.88
CA ASP A 89 -9.71 7.42 -7.64
C ASP A 89 -8.26 7.20 -7.18
N ALA A 90 -7.33 7.10 -8.14
CA ALA A 90 -5.92 6.84 -7.87
C ALA A 90 -5.25 7.97 -7.04
N SER A 91 -5.56 9.23 -7.34
CA SER A 91 -5.00 10.39 -6.64
C SER A 91 -5.54 10.50 -5.22
N GLU A 92 -6.84 10.26 -5.04
CA GLU A 92 -7.47 10.22 -3.72
C GLU A 92 -6.91 9.05 -2.88
N SER A 93 -6.67 7.89 -3.50
CA SER A 93 -6.05 6.73 -2.83
C SER A 93 -4.64 7.04 -2.33
N THR A 94 -3.82 7.67 -3.17
CA THR A 94 -2.47 8.13 -2.81
C THR A 94 -2.51 9.13 -1.67
N SER A 95 -3.41 10.13 -1.75
CA SER A 95 -3.56 11.15 -0.73
C SER A 95 -4.04 10.58 0.60
N ALA A 96 -5.01 9.66 0.56
CA ALA A 96 -5.51 8.96 1.73
C ALA A 96 -4.42 8.10 2.39
N ALA A 97 -3.64 7.35 1.60
CA ALA A 97 -2.53 6.54 2.09
C ALA A 97 -1.45 7.41 2.75
N THR A 98 -1.04 8.50 2.09
CA THR A 98 -0.06 9.44 2.63
C THR A 98 -0.52 9.98 3.97
N LYS A 99 -1.77 10.45 4.06
CA LYS A 99 -2.32 10.99 5.33
C LYS A 99 -2.34 9.92 6.42
N LEU A 100 -2.84 8.72 6.13
CA LEU A 100 -2.89 7.62 7.09
C LEU A 100 -1.51 7.27 7.65
N MET A 101 -0.49 7.23 6.79
CA MET A 101 0.86 6.81 7.16
C MET A 101 1.64 7.91 7.86
N THR A 102 1.59 9.16 7.35
CA THR A 102 2.47 10.24 7.81
C THR A 102 1.84 11.11 8.91
N GLU A 103 0.51 11.30 8.90
CA GLU A 103 -0.18 12.16 9.86
C GLU A 103 -0.89 11.34 10.95
N ASP A 104 -1.65 10.31 10.53
CA ASP A 104 -2.42 9.49 11.47
C ASP A 104 -1.55 8.43 12.16
N GLY A 105 -0.39 8.07 11.59
CA GLY A 105 0.58 7.14 12.14
C GLY A 105 0.01 5.73 12.30
N VAL A 106 -0.58 5.20 11.23
CA VAL A 106 -1.10 3.82 11.22
C VAL A 106 0.06 2.81 11.12
N ALA A 107 -0.05 1.71 11.84
CA ALA A 107 0.96 0.65 11.82
C ALA A 107 0.91 -0.20 10.54
N PHE A 108 -0.28 -0.35 9.96
CA PHE A 108 -0.50 -0.96 8.65
C PHE A 108 -1.84 -0.51 8.08
N MET A 109 -2.09 -0.83 6.82
CA MET A 109 -3.30 -0.43 6.12
C MET A 109 -3.97 -1.61 5.42
N VAL A 110 -5.29 -1.64 5.43
CA VAL A 110 -6.12 -2.59 4.70
C VAL A 110 -6.91 -1.86 3.62
N GLY A 111 -6.93 -2.42 2.43
CA GLY A 111 -7.42 -1.76 1.22
C GLY A 111 -6.27 -1.05 0.46
N PRO A 112 -6.55 -0.44 -0.68
CA PRO A 112 -7.84 -0.35 -1.39
C PRO A 112 -8.37 -1.68 -1.92
N ALA A 113 -9.63 -1.67 -2.38
CA ALA A 113 -10.28 -2.83 -3.00
C ALA A 113 -9.85 -3.01 -4.46
N THR A 114 -9.86 -1.94 -5.25
CA THR A 114 -9.60 -2.01 -6.69
C THR A 114 -8.11 -2.06 -7.03
N SER A 115 -7.78 -2.70 -8.15
CA SER A 115 -6.38 -2.80 -8.60
C SER A 115 -5.76 -1.43 -8.85
N GLY A 116 -6.46 -0.51 -9.54
CA GLY A 116 -5.93 0.82 -9.84
C GLY A 116 -5.66 1.66 -8.59
N ALA A 117 -6.57 1.66 -7.61
CA ALA A 117 -6.37 2.35 -6.35
C ALA A 117 -5.23 1.73 -5.52
N SER A 118 -5.08 0.41 -5.56
CA SER A 118 -4.00 -0.31 -4.87
C SER A 118 -2.64 -0.03 -5.50
N ILE A 119 -2.54 -0.08 -6.83
CA ILE A 119 -1.32 0.25 -7.58
C ILE A 119 -0.85 1.68 -7.24
N ALA A 120 -1.77 2.64 -7.14
CA ALA A 120 -1.45 4.01 -6.77
C ALA A 120 -0.99 4.15 -5.29
N THR A 121 -1.43 3.25 -4.43
CA THR A 121 -1.12 3.25 -2.99
C THR A 121 0.23 2.60 -2.65
N TYR A 122 0.60 1.54 -3.35
CA TYR A 122 1.77 0.73 -3.00
C TYR A 122 3.11 1.48 -3.02
N PRO A 123 3.39 2.41 -3.95
CA PRO A 123 4.60 3.24 -3.86
C PRO A 123 4.69 4.05 -2.56
N VAL A 124 3.54 4.52 -2.05
CA VAL A 124 3.47 5.27 -0.77
C VAL A 124 3.76 4.35 0.41
N ALA A 125 3.24 3.12 0.35
CA ALA A 125 3.50 2.09 1.35
C ALA A 125 5.00 1.78 1.48
N ASP A 126 5.63 1.55 0.35
CA ASP A 126 7.06 1.22 0.26
C ASP A 126 7.92 2.38 0.76
N GLN A 127 7.61 3.60 0.31
CA GLN A 127 8.32 4.82 0.73
C GLN A 127 8.24 5.08 2.24
N ASN A 128 7.09 4.76 2.86
CA ASN A 128 6.86 4.98 4.29
C ASN A 128 7.13 3.73 5.15
N GLN A 129 7.46 2.61 4.55
CA GLN A 129 7.68 1.32 5.22
C GLN A 129 6.48 0.87 6.06
N VAL A 130 5.27 1.11 5.55
CA VAL A 130 4.01 0.73 6.18
C VAL A 130 3.33 -0.37 5.34
N PRO A 131 3.15 -1.58 5.88
CA PRO A 131 2.51 -2.67 5.14
C PRO A 131 1.09 -2.32 4.71
N VAL A 132 0.77 -2.62 3.44
CA VAL A 132 -0.57 -2.46 2.87
C VAL A 132 -1.04 -3.79 2.32
N ILE A 133 -2.24 -4.22 2.71
CA ILE A 133 -2.87 -5.45 2.22
C ILE A 133 -4.15 -5.11 1.48
N SER A 134 -4.19 -5.39 0.18
CA SER A 134 -5.43 -5.32 -0.60
C SER A 134 -6.20 -6.64 -0.52
N PRO A 135 -7.49 -6.59 -0.24
CA PRO A 135 -8.34 -7.78 -0.30
C PRO A 135 -8.60 -8.28 -1.73
N SER A 136 -8.62 -7.42 -2.73
CA SER A 136 -9.10 -7.75 -4.08
C SER A 136 -8.39 -7.07 -5.25
N ALA A 137 -7.17 -6.58 -5.08
CA ALA A 137 -6.35 -6.09 -6.19
C ALA A 137 -5.78 -7.26 -7.00
N THR A 138 -6.55 -7.78 -7.94
CA THR A 138 -6.26 -9.00 -8.69
C THR A 138 -5.35 -8.81 -9.89
N GLN A 139 -5.11 -7.58 -10.34
CA GLN A 139 -4.23 -7.29 -11.48
C GLN A 139 -2.83 -7.89 -11.23
N VAL A 140 -2.27 -8.57 -12.23
CA VAL A 140 -1.07 -9.41 -12.09
C VAL A 140 0.11 -8.66 -11.47
N ASP A 141 0.40 -7.49 -12.00
CA ASP A 141 1.56 -6.69 -11.60
C ASP A 141 1.23 -5.68 -10.48
N ALA A 142 0.07 -5.81 -9.82
CA ALA A 142 -0.39 -4.80 -8.84
C ALA A 142 0.61 -4.55 -7.70
N THR A 143 1.30 -5.59 -7.24
CA THR A 143 2.30 -5.51 -6.16
C THR A 143 3.73 -5.35 -6.67
N MET A 144 3.92 -5.07 -7.96
CA MET A 144 5.24 -4.99 -8.60
C MET A 144 5.68 -3.53 -8.84
N ASN A 145 6.97 -3.30 -8.67
CA ASN A 145 7.67 -2.08 -9.08
C ASN A 145 8.63 -2.46 -10.22
N GLY A 146 8.14 -2.39 -11.46
CA GLY A 146 8.85 -2.97 -12.59
C GLY A 146 9.01 -4.48 -12.44
N ASP A 147 10.25 -4.95 -12.43
CA ASP A 147 10.57 -6.39 -12.33
C ASP A 147 10.71 -6.91 -10.88
N SER A 148 10.56 -6.04 -9.88
CA SER A 148 10.72 -6.39 -8.47
C SER A 148 9.42 -6.15 -7.68
N PRO A 149 9.08 -6.98 -6.71
CA PRO A 149 7.95 -6.69 -5.84
C PRO A 149 8.25 -5.50 -4.92
N TYR A 150 7.21 -4.74 -4.57
CA TYR A 150 7.26 -3.83 -3.43
C TYR A 150 7.41 -4.62 -2.13
N GLU A 151 8.23 -4.14 -1.20
CA GLU A 151 8.45 -4.82 0.09
C GLU A 151 7.24 -4.73 1.03
N TYR A 152 6.47 -3.64 0.91
CA TYR A 152 5.35 -3.34 1.80
C TYR A 152 3.98 -3.47 1.13
N ALA A 153 3.92 -4.06 -0.07
CA ALA A 153 2.68 -4.29 -0.82
C ALA A 153 2.26 -5.76 -0.79
N PHE A 154 1.06 -6.01 -0.30
CA PHE A 154 0.51 -7.35 -0.16
C PHE A 154 -0.91 -7.44 -0.72
N ARG A 155 -1.33 -8.64 -1.09
CA ARG A 155 -2.72 -8.98 -1.41
C ARG A 155 -3.06 -10.38 -0.88
N ILE A 156 -4.35 -10.62 -0.63
CA ILE A 156 -4.85 -11.93 -0.19
C ILE A 156 -5.81 -12.56 -1.20
N CYS A 157 -5.97 -11.94 -2.37
CA CYS A 157 -6.76 -12.47 -3.48
C CYS A 157 -5.91 -13.28 -4.47
N PHE A 158 -6.57 -13.98 -5.37
CA PHE A 158 -5.93 -14.60 -6.54
C PHE A 158 -5.49 -13.52 -7.56
N GLU A 159 -4.75 -13.96 -8.56
CA GLU A 159 -4.34 -13.11 -9.68
C GLU A 159 -5.22 -13.31 -10.92
N ASP A 160 -5.38 -12.24 -11.70
CA ASP A 160 -6.07 -12.27 -12.99
C ASP A 160 -5.42 -13.23 -14.01
N SER A 161 -4.14 -13.57 -13.81
CA SER A 161 -3.47 -14.60 -14.59
C SER A 161 -4.19 -15.96 -14.53
N TYR A 162 -4.76 -16.29 -13.39
CA TYR A 162 -5.58 -17.51 -13.26
C TYR A 162 -6.94 -17.33 -13.92
N GLN A 163 -7.64 -16.25 -13.63
CA GLN A 163 -8.99 -15.96 -14.12
C GLN A 163 -9.02 -15.86 -15.65
N GLY A 164 -8.13 -15.06 -16.24
CA GLY A 164 -8.06 -14.89 -17.70
C GLY A 164 -7.72 -16.20 -18.42
N LYS A 165 -6.76 -16.96 -17.91
CA LYS A 165 -6.38 -18.27 -18.46
C LYS A 165 -7.52 -19.29 -18.36
N ALA A 166 -8.23 -19.33 -17.23
CA ALA A 166 -9.36 -20.23 -17.04
C ALA A 166 -10.49 -19.93 -18.05
N MET A 167 -10.83 -18.67 -18.21
CA MET A 167 -11.88 -18.25 -19.17
C MET A 167 -11.48 -18.50 -20.63
N ALA A 168 -10.23 -18.24 -21.00
CA ALA A 168 -9.73 -18.53 -22.35
C ALA A 168 -9.80 -20.03 -22.65
N LYS A 169 -9.35 -20.87 -21.72
CA LYS A 169 -9.47 -22.33 -21.85
C LYS A 169 -10.91 -22.79 -21.94
N PHE A 170 -11.78 -22.29 -21.09
CA PHE A 170 -13.19 -22.63 -21.12
C PHE A 170 -13.83 -22.28 -22.49
N GLY A 171 -13.57 -21.09 -23.01
CA GLY A 171 -14.05 -20.67 -24.31
C GLY A 171 -13.53 -21.55 -25.46
N TYR A 172 -12.23 -21.84 -25.46
CA TYR A 172 -11.59 -22.60 -26.52
C TYR A 172 -11.82 -24.10 -26.43
N GLU A 173 -11.51 -24.72 -25.28
CA GLU A 173 -11.51 -26.16 -25.09
C GLU A 173 -12.92 -26.72 -24.84
N ASN A 174 -13.70 -26.05 -23.96
CA ASN A 174 -15.02 -26.55 -23.56
C ASN A 174 -16.15 -26.09 -24.49
N LEU A 175 -16.14 -24.82 -24.92
CA LEU A 175 -17.16 -24.27 -25.81
C LEU A 175 -16.79 -24.38 -27.28
N GLY A 176 -15.61 -24.84 -27.64
CA GLY A 176 -15.17 -25.02 -29.01
C GLY A 176 -15.02 -23.70 -29.80
N LYS A 177 -14.96 -22.53 -29.13
CA LYS A 177 -14.86 -21.23 -29.79
C LYS A 177 -13.47 -20.99 -30.32
N ARG A 178 -13.36 -20.31 -31.46
CA ARG A 178 -12.11 -19.96 -32.12
C ARG A 178 -11.93 -18.46 -32.31
N LYS A 179 -13.00 -17.69 -32.15
CA LYS A 179 -13.00 -16.22 -32.19
C LYS A 179 -13.65 -15.68 -30.93
N ALA A 180 -13.12 -14.60 -30.40
CA ALA A 180 -13.63 -13.91 -29.22
C ALA A 180 -13.62 -12.40 -29.44
N VAL A 181 -14.63 -11.73 -28.90
CA VAL A 181 -14.66 -10.27 -28.72
C VAL A 181 -14.58 -9.99 -27.23
N ILE A 182 -13.77 -9.03 -26.83
CA ILE A 182 -13.64 -8.65 -25.44
C ILE A 182 -14.23 -7.26 -25.24
N ILE A 183 -15.18 -7.15 -24.33
CA ILE A 183 -15.71 -5.87 -23.83
C ILE A 183 -15.22 -5.74 -22.39
N ASN A 184 -14.39 -4.75 -22.12
CA ASN A 184 -13.85 -4.52 -20.79
C ASN A 184 -14.11 -3.10 -20.30
N GLU A 185 -14.07 -2.92 -19.00
CA GLU A 185 -14.00 -1.59 -18.40
C GLU A 185 -12.62 -0.95 -18.58
N VAL A 186 -12.57 0.38 -18.62
CA VAL A 186 -11.31 1.13 -18.76
C VAL A 186 -10.66 1.30 -17.39
N SER A 187 -10.21 0.20 -16.81
CA SER A 187 -9.50 0.15 -15.52
C SER A 187 -8.23 -0.69 -15.63
N ASP A 188 -7.35 -0.60 -14.65
CA ASP A 188 -6.15 -1.44 -14.63
C ASP A 188 -6.50 -2.91 -14.44
N TYR A 189 -7.58 -3.22 -13.70
CA TYR A 189 -8.15 -4.57 -13.62
C TYR A 189 -8.62 -5.07 -15.00
N GLY A 190 -9.50 -4.32 -15.67
CA GLY A 190 -10.06 -4.71 -16.97
C GLY A 190 -8.99 -4.89 -18.05
N LYS A 191 -8.01 -3.99 -18.10
CA LYS A 191 -6.85 -4.09 -19.01
C LYS A 191 -6.00 -5.32 -18.72
N GLY A 192 -5.69 -5.57 -17.45
CA GLY A 192 -4.89 -6.71 -17.02
C GLY A 192 -5.55 -8.03 -17.37
N LEU A 193 -6.84 -8.17 -17.06
CA LEU A 193 -7.61 -9.36 -17.36
C LEU A 193 -7.73 -9.61 -18.88
N THR A 194 -7.99 -8.55 -19.67
CA THR A 194 -8.01 -8.61 -21.14
C THR A 194 -6.70 -9.14 -21.70
N LYS A 195 -5.57 -8.60 -21.26
CA LYS A 195 -4.24 -9.01 -21.69
C LYS A 195 -4.01 -10.51 -21.46
N VAL A 196 -4.33 -11.00 -20.28
CA VAL A 196 -4.14 -12.41 -19.92
C VAL A 196 -5.06 -13.33 -20.71
N PHE A 197 -6.34 -12.94 -20.87
CA PHE A 197 -7.28 -13.72 -21.68
C PHE A 197 -6.82 -13.79 -23.14
N THR A 198 -6.52 -12.66 -23.76
CA THR A 198 -6.06 -12.57 -25.16
C THR A 198 -4.87 -13.46 -25.40
N GLN A 199 -3.80 -13.30 -24.62
CA GLN A 199 -2.60 -14.10 -24.75
C GLN A 199 -2.91 -15.60 -24.68
N LYS A 200 -3.69 -16.02 -23.67
CA LYS A 200 -3.98 -17.45 -23.50
C LYS A 200 -4.91 -17.99 -24.59
N PHE A 201 -5.88 -17.21 -25.08
CA PHE A 201 -6.78 -17.62 -26.13
C PHE A 201 -6.06 -17.79 -27.48
N GLU A 202 -5.12 -16.88 -27.78
CA GLU A 202 -4.25 -16.95 -28.97
C GLU A 202 -3.23 -18.09 -28.89
N ASP A 203 -2.61 -18.33 -27.70
CA ASP A 203 -1.73 -19.49 -27.46
C ASP A 203 -2.44 -20.83 -27.73
N LEU A 204 -3.75 -20.89 -27.56
CA LEU A 204 -4.55 -22.07 -27.87
C LEU A 204 -4.93 -22.19 -29.35
N GLY A 205 -4.64 -21.17 -30.15
CA GLY A 205 -4.98 -21.08 -31.57
C GLY A 205 -6.31 -20.35 -31.86
N GLY A 206 -6.82 -19.59 -30.91
CA GLY A 206 -7.96 -18.68 -31.10
C GLY A 206 -7.54 -17.33 -31.67
N GLU A 207 -8.53 -16.51 -32.02
CA GLU A 207 -8.38 -15.14 -32.52
C GLU A 207 -9.24 -14.20 -31.68
N VAL A 208 -8.65 -13.13 -31.15
CA VAL A 208 -9.39 -12.03 -30.53
C VAL A 208 -9.59 -10.93 -31.57
N VAL A 209 -10.85 -10.53 -31.85
CA VAL A 209 -11.23 -9.62 -32.93
C VAL A 209 -11.85 -8.34 -32.38
#